data_91e397fc7b455ceffd6eb3c0471c10ee
#
_entry.id   91e397fc7b455ceffd6eb3c0471c10ee
#
_cell.length_a   1.000
_cell.length_b   1.000
_cell.length_c   1.000
_cell.angle_alpha   90.00
_cell.angle_beta   90.00
_cell.angle_gamma   90.00
#
_symmetry.space_group_name_H-M   'P 1'
#
loop_
_entity.id
_entity.type
_entity.pdbx_description
1 polymer ?
#
loop_
_entity_poly.entity_id
_entity_poly.type
_entity_poly.pdbx_seq_one_letter_code
_entity_poly.pdbx_strand_id
1 'polypeptide(L)'
;MTLRNDFGHLPASIRHELEQVTWMVFETFAECCKGRLSQQYRDGRILAVILHGPHAEQAWEDVPPGEAFRLMLIVNHVRLARSDQDWRLVRDRLRRAWEHGEIARPVRMTVESLDRINSALADAVPHFVTIAEKGVALYQAEGLRLKAPGHLPEEERARRGRAEFARWHKNGCDFLAGAAFYRDRGNVRMAALLLHQACEHLYQSILWSFTLHGPRTHALDELREAAEALAPDIRAAWPREDRHQRRAFGCIRRAYVEARYERSYRITPAELVWALERGEALKQLTAQSWRDHDASLAVQQQPTISEPPPQSLILTPNSRALPPLLPAAVGTRRYRSPLARLRGLLHAVERSDSIGRWVRRTSLFSVGLCLFLAGAEAMHWRLQRSSPVIPSEPAKLTAVLDFDIRAETVLEAVVEVANRAGYRTAANEDIWTVRWTGTYRAKATTFDALADILYGSGLCPTIKDDLITIRFCDPSGRFVIASADEVMQPDEQASTTIYRSR
;
A
#
# COMPACT_ATOMS: atom_id res chain seq x y z
N MET A 1 -5.24 21.01 17.18
CA MET A 1 -5.79 20.02 18.12
C MET A 1 -4.67 19.57 19.06
N THR A 2 -4.94 19.38 20.34
CA THR A 2 -3.98 18.88 21.36
C THR A 2 -4.29 17.41 21.61
N LEU A 3 -3.27 16.57 21.62
CA LEU A 3 -3.43 15.14 21.92
C LEU A 3 -3.72 14.94 23.41
N ARG A 4 -4.45 13.89 23.74
CA ARG A 4 -4.66 13.45 25.11
C ARG A 4 -3.36 12.90 25.70
N ASN A 5 -3.02 13.24 26.93
CA ASN A 5 -1.82 12.77 27.64
C ASN A 5 -2.14 12.14 29.01
N ASP A 6 -3.41 11.79 29.24
CA ASP A 6 -3.86 11.15 30.47
C ASP A 6 -3.77 9.61 30.35
N PHE A 7 -3.04 9.02 31.27
CA PHE A 7 -2.81 7.57 31.40
C PHE A 7 -3.55 6.95 32.58
N GLY A 8 -4.46 7.70 33.24
CA GLY A 8 -5.12 7.27 34.49
C GLY A 8 -5.85 5.94 34.38
N HIS A 9 -6.29 5.54 33.21
CA HIS A 9 -6.96 4.27 32.96
C HIS A 9 -6.00 3.06 32.84
N LEU A 10 -4.68 3.28 32.79
CA LEU A 10 -3.69 2.20 32.68
C LEU A 10 -3.00 1.91 34.00
N PRO A 11 -2.78 0.64 34.37
CA PRO A 11 -1.99 0.26 35.53
C PRO A 11 -0.58 0.82 35.50
N ALA A 12 0.03 1.04 36.67
CA ALA A 12 1.39 1.58 36.79
C ALA A 12 2.44 0.70 36.04
N SER A 13 2.29 -0.63 36.07
CA SER A 13 3.17 -1.57 35.37
C SER A 13 3.13 -1.37 33.83
N ILE A 14 1.95 -1.10 33.30
CA ILE A 14 1.76 -0.87 31.86
C ILE A 14 2.33 0.49 31.46
N ARG A 15 2.15 1.50 32.28
CA ARG A 15 2.76 2.82 32.04
C ARG A 15 4.28 2.72 32.00
N HIS A 16 4.88 2.00 32.94
CA HIS A 16 6.32 1.78 32.96
C HIS A 16 6.81 1.00 31.72
N GLU A 17 6.08 -0.05 31.29
CA GLU A 17 6.39 -0.78 30.06
C GLU A 17 6.32 0.12 28.81
N LEU A 18 5.33 1.01 28.72
CA LEU A 18 5.20 1.97 27.63
C LEU A 18 6.32 3.03 27.65
N GLU A 19 6.78 3.47 28.81
CA GLU A 19 7.96 4.34 28.97
C GLU A 19 9.21 3.63 28.42
N GLN A 20 9.41 2.38 28.80
CA GLN A 20 10.53 1.55 28.34
C GLN A 20 10.48 1.36 26.81
N VAL A 21 9.32 1.03 26.25
CA VAL A 21 9.10 0.92 24.79
C VAL A 21 9.44 2.25 24.09
N THR A 22 8.95 3.36 24.64
CA THR A 22 9.18 4.70 24.06
C THR A 22 10.67 5.03 24.09
N TRP A 23 11.37 4.74 25.17
CA TRP A 23 12.83 4.93 25.28
C TRP A 23 13.57 4.10 24.22
N MET A 24 13.25 2.81 24.08
CA MET A 24 13.84 1.94 23.05
C MET A 24 13.64 2.49 21.62
N VAL A 25 12.47 3.06 21.34
CA VAL A 25 12.18 3.68 20.04
C VAL A 25 13.13 4.86 19.79
N PHE A 26 13.28 5.76 20.76
CA PHE A 26 14.14 6.94 20.62
C PHE A 26 15.62 6.59 20.52
N GLU A 27 16.09 5.69 21.39
CA GLU A 27 17.48 5.23 21.38
C GLU A 27 17.86 4.61 20.03
N THR A 28 17.04 3.64 19.58
CA THR A 28 17.32 2.94 18.32
C THR A 28 17.19 3.87 17.11
N PHE A 29 16.23 4.80 17.13
CA PHE A 29 16.10 5.80 16.08
C PHE A 29 17.32 6.74 16.02
N ALA A 30 17.81 7.19 17.18
CA ALA A 30 19.01 8.02 17.24
C ALA A 30 20.24 7.28 16.66
N GLU A 31 20.41 5.98 16.97
CA GLU A 31 21.47 5.15 16.38
C GLU A 31 21.28 5.01 14.85
N CYS A 32 20.05 4.85 14.36
CA CYS A 32 19.78 4.80 12.92
C CYS A 32 20.14 6.09 12.18
N CYS A 33 20.06 7.24 12.84
CA CYS A 33 20.38 8.55 12.26
C CYS A 33 21.88 8.88 12.36
N LYS A 34 22.61 8.23 13.28
CA LYS A 34 24.00 8.54 13.59
C LYS A 34 24.93 8.34 12.39
N GLY A 35 25.73 9.35 12.09
CA GLY A 35 26.71 9.29 11.00
C GLY A 35 26.13 9.43 9.59
N ARG A 36 24.83 9.57 9.42
CA ARG A 36 24.22 9.76 8.11
C ARG A 36 24.21 11.25 7.72
N LEU A 37 24.64 11.54 6.49
CA LEU A 37 24.85 12.91 6.00
C LEU A 37 23.61 13.53 5.38
N SER A 38 22.65 12.73 4.92
CA SER A 38 21.43 13.24 4.28
C SER A 38 20.58 14.06 5.25
N GLN A 39 20.00 15.14 4.77
CA GLN A 39 19.25 16.12 5.57
C GLN A 39 18.12 15.47 6.40
N GLN A 40 17.40 14.49 5.82
CA GLN A 40 16.34 13.79 6.52
C GLN A 40 16.80 13.04 7.78
N TYR A 41 18.09 12.69 7.90
CA TYR A 41 18.64 12.04 9.10
C TYR A 41 19.29 13.04 10.05
N ARG A 42 19.97 14.08 9.50
CA ARG A 42 20.60 15.13 10.32
C ARG A 42 19.57 15.94 11.11
N ASP A 43 18.45 16.26 10.45
CA ASP A 43 17.35 17.05 11.02
C ASP A 43 16.16 16.17 11.41
N GLY A 44 16.30 14.85 11.27
CA GLY A 44 15.26 13.86 11.54
C GLY A 44 14.83 13.85 13.00
N ARG A 45 13.51 13.98 13.23
CA ARG A 45 12.95 14.01 14.59
C ARG A 45 11.65 13.23 14.63
N ILE A 46 11.47 12.49 15.73
CA ILE A 46 10.16 12.01 16.14
C ILE A 46 9.45 13.19 16.82
N LEU A 47 8.29 13.56 16.29
CA LEU A 47 7.49 14.67 16.81
C LEU A 47 6.44 14.21 17.82
N ALA A 48 5.93 12.99 17.67
CA ALA A 48 5.04 12.37 18.64
C ALA A 48 5.14 10.85 18.58
N VAL A 49 4.85 10.22 19.71
CA VAL A 49 4.57 8.79 19.85
C VAL A 49 3.19 8.68 20.48
N ILE A 50 2.23 8.11 19.78
CA ILE A 50 0.82 8.04 20.18
C ILE A 50 0.42 6.58 20.35
N LEU A 51 -0.02 6.21 21.55
CA LEU A 51 -0.68 4.95 21.80
C LEU A 51 -2.12 5.04 21.28
N HIS A 52 -2.57 4.04 20.53
CA HIS A 52 -3.93 3.99 20.00
C HIS A 52 -4.50 2.56 20.05
N GLY A 53 -5.78 2.42 19.68
CA GLY A 53 -6.49 1.14 19.75
C GLY A 53 -6.84 0.72 21.17
N PRO A 54 -7.00 -0.58 21.47
CA PRO A 54 -7.61 -1.05 22.73
C PRO A 54 -6.99 -0.44 23.99
N HIS A 55 -5.67 -0.34 24.06
CA HIS A 55 -4.97 0.23 25.23
C HIS A 55 -5.20 1.74 25.43
N ALA A 56 -5.66 2.46 24.41
CA ALA A 56 -5.97 3.88 24.51
C ALA A 56 -7.46 4.17 24.65
N GLU A 57 -8.30 3.27 24.14
CA GLU A 57 -9.73 3.50 23.91
C GLU A 57 -10.64 2.75 24.91
N GLN A 58 -10.13 1.66 25.52
CA GLN A 58 -10.91 0.78 26.40
C GLN A 58 -10.44 0.90 27.85
N ALA A 59 -11.28 0.50 28.78
CA ALA A 59 -10.85 0.26 30.14
C ALA A 59 -9.83 -0.89 30.16
N TRP A 60 -8.87 -0.83 31.07
CA TRP A 60 -7.80 -1.84 31.12
C TRP A 60 -8.32 -3.28 31.22
N GLU A 61 -9.38 -3.48 31.98
CA GLU A 61 -10.00 -4.77 32.25
C GLU A 61 -10.58 -5.41 30.96
N ASP A 62 -10.94 -4.60 29.99
CA ASP A 62 -11.52 -5.03 28.71
C ASP A 62 -10.46 -5.33 27.66
N VAL A 63 -9.19 -4.97 27.90
CA VAL A 63 -8.10 -5.24 26.95
C VAL A 63 -7.71 -6.71 27.02
N PRO A 64 -7.73 -7.45 25.88
CA PRO A 64 -7.37 -8.86 25.87
C PRO A 64 -5.95 -9.10 26.39
N PRO A 65 -5.73 -10.18 27.18
CA PRO A 65 -4.40 -10.55 27.64
C PRO A 65 -3.43 -10.75 26.46
N GLY A 66 -2.26 -10.11 26.53
CA GLY A 66 -1.24 -10.22 25.48
C GLY A 66 -1.52 -9.39 24.23
N GLU A 67 -2.57 -8.56 24.23
CA GLU A 67 -2.83 -7.61 23.14
C GLU A 67 -1.61 -6.72 22.89
N ALA A 68 -1.27 -6.50 21.61
CA ALA A 68 -0.11 -5.71 21.22
C ALA A 68 -0.32 -4.21 21.50
N PHE A 69 0.72 -3.52 21.93
CA PHE A 69 0.71 -2.05 21.91
C PHE A 69 0.72 -1.56 20.47
N ARG A 70 -0.22 -0.66 20.14
CA ARG A 70 -0.30 -0.04 18.82
C ARG A 70 0.19 1.40 18.91
N LEU A 71 1.31 1.69 18.26
CA LEU A 71 1.95 3.00 18.31
C LEU A 71 1.92 3.67 16.93
N MET A 72 1.49 4.93 16.90
CA MET A 72 1.65 5.82 15.76
C MET A 72 2.80 6.78 16.06
N LEU A 73 3.85 6.73 15.25
CA LEU A 73 4.96 7.69 15.31
C LEU A 73 4.76 8.77 14.27
N ILE A 74 4.84 10.01 14.68
CA ILE A 74 4.82 11.18 13.80
C ILE A 74 6.25 11.71 13.65
N VAL A 75 6.74 11.79 12.41
CA VAL A 75 8.06 12.33 12.10
C VAL A 75 7.98 13.61 11.28
N ASN A 76 9.04 14.42 11.35
CA ASN A 76 9.09 15.71 10.69
C ASN A 76 9.35 15.65 9.18
N HIS A 77 9.74 14.51 8.64
CA HIS A 77 10.12 14.41 7.22
C HIS A 77 9.48 13.20 6.53
N VAL A 78 8.87 13.44 5.34
CA VAL A 78 8.16 12.42 4.57
C VAL A 78 9.04 11.24 4.14
N ARG A 79 10.33 11.49 3.87
CA ARG A 79 11.26 10.41 3.49
C ARG A 79 11.56 9.47 4.66
N LEU A 80 11.64 9.99 5.90
CA LEU A 80 11.74 9.15 7.09
C LEU A 80 10.52 8.24 7.24
N ALA A 81 9.31 8.79 7.08
CA ALA A 81 8.08 8.00 7.16
C ALA A 81 7.97 6.90 6.09
N ARG A 82 8.63 7.07 4.95
CA ARG A 82 8.61 6.12 3.82
C ARG A 82 9.72 5.08 3.86
N SER A 83 10.77 5.32 4.63
CA SER A 83 11.93 4.43 4.71
C SER A 83 11.66 3.26 5.65
N ASP A 84 11.14 2.16 5.12
CA ASP A 84 10.93 0.95 5.92
C ASP A 84 12.24 0.38 6.49
N GLN A 85 13.35 0.51 5.75
CA GLN A 85 14.67 0.04 6.15
C GLN A 85 15.14 0.68 7.46
N ASP A 86 14.90 1.98 7.66
CA ASP A 86 15.33 2.68 8.87
C ASP A 86 14.54 2.22 10.09
N TRP A 87 13.23 2.02 9.93
CA TRP A 87 12.36 1.56 11.00
C TRP A 87 12.44 0.06 11.27
N ARG A 88 13.04 -0.70 10.36
CA ARG A 88 13.28 -2.13 10.55
C ARG A 88 14.15 -2.41 11.78
N LEU A 89 15.22 -1.63 12.01
CA LEU A 89 16.04 -1.79 13.20
C LEU A 89 15.25 -1.52 14.49
N VAL A 90 14.40 -0.51 14.50
CA VAL A 90 13.52 -0.22 15.63
C VAL A 90 12.52 -1.37 15.87
N ARG A 91 11.86 -1.85 14.82
CA ARG A 91 10.95 -3.01 14.93
C ARG A 91 11.66 -4.27 15.40
N ASP A 92 12.86 -4.53 14.90
CA ASP A 92 13.67 -5.70 15.30
C ASP A 92 14.15 -5.58 16.76
N ARG A 93 14.46 -4.39 17.27
CA ARG A 93 14.81 -4.17 18.67
C ARG A 93 13.61 -4.43 19.58
N LEU A 94 12.43 -3.88 19.24
CA LEU A 94 11.20 -4.09 20.00
C LEU A 94 10.75 -5.55 19.97
N ARG A 95 10.86 -6.23 18.82
CA ARG A 95 10.55 -7.65 18.70
C ARG A 95 11.46 -8.50 19.59
N ARG A 96 12.77 -8.24 19.56
CA ARG A 96 13.73 -8.96 20.42
C ARG A 96 13.47 -8.71 21.89
N ALA A 97 13.16 -7.47 22.28
CA ALA A 97 12.80 -7.14 23.67
C ALA A 97 11.59 -7.96 24.14
N TRP A 98 10.59 -8.13 23.31
CA TRP A 98 9.44 -8.98 23.60
C TRP A 98 9.81 -10.48 23.64
N GLU A 99 10.55 -10.98 22.66
CA GLU A 99 10.99 -12.39 22.59
C GLU A 99 11.86 -12.78 23.79
N HIS A 100 12.65 -11.85 24.34
CA HIS A 100 13.51 -12.06 25.53
C HIS A 100 12.82 -11.70 26.86
N GLY A 101 11.57 -11.25 26.83
CA GLY A 101 10.82 -10.91 28.03
C GLY A 101 11.23 -9.58 28.70
N GLU A 102 11.97 -8.71 28.00
CA GLU A 102 12.26 -7.34 28.45
C GLU A 102 10.98 -6.50 28.49
N ILE A 103 10.06 -6.75 27.57
CA ILE A 103 8.69 -6.21 27.55
C ILE A 103 7.69 -7.37 27.47
N ALA A 104 6.55 -7.23 28.12
CA ALA A 104 5.57 -8.31 28.23
C ALA A 104 4.66 -8.40 26.97
N ARG A 105 4.58 -7.34 26.18
CA ARG A 105 3.67 -7.26 25.03
C ARG A 105 4.40 -6.92 23.74
N PRO A 106 3.95 -7.51 22.60
CA PRO A 106 4.46 -7.11 21.30
C PRO A 106 4.05 -5.66 20.98
N VAL A 107 4.84 -5.00 20.13
CA VAL A 107 4.59 -3.62 19.69
C VAL A 107 4.32 -3.60 18.18
N ARG A 108 3.20 -3.02 17.79
CA ARG A 108 2.84 -2.72 16.40
C ARG A 108 3.06 -1.23 16.16
N MET A 109 3.95 -0.90 15.25
CA MET A 109 4.38 0.47 15.03
C MET A 109 4.11 0.91 13.59
N THR A 110 3.40 2.01 13.43
CA THR A 110 3.23 2.73 12.16
C THR A 110 3.96 4.06 12.23
N VAL A 111 4.51 4.51 11.10
CA VAL A 111 5.25 5.77 11.04
C VAL A 111 4.68 6.63 9.91
N GLU A 112 4.30 7.84 10.24
CA GLU A 112 3.77 8.79 9.29
C GLU A 112 4.41 10.18 9.47
N SER A 113 4.47 10.95 8.37
CA SER A 113 4.94 12.33 8.47
C SER A 113 3.83 13.26 8.96
N LEU A 114 4.22 14.36 9.61
CA LEU A 114 3.28 15.38 10.08
C LEU A 114 2.39 15.92 8.95
N ASP A 115 2.97 16.15 7.77
CA ASP A 115 2.21 16.61 6.60
C ASP A 115 1.14 15.62 6.17
N ARG A 116 1.48 14.32 6.18
CA ARG A 116 0.53 13.26 5.84
C ARG A 116 -0.60 13.17 6.86
N ILE A 117 -0.28 13.22 8.15
CA ILE A 117 -1.27 13.23 9.24
C ILE A 117 -2.19 14.45 9.09
N ASN A 118 -1.63 15.64 8.93
CA ASN A 118 -2.41 16.85 8.79
C ASN A 118 -3.29 16.89 7.52
N SER A 119 -2.83 16.31 6.43
CA SER A 119 -3.65 16.14 5.22
C SER A 119 -4.78 15.15 5.47
N ALA A 120 -4.49 14.01 6.09
CA ALA A 120 -5.50 13.00 6.38
C ALA A 120 -6.55 13.48 7.39
N LEU A 121 -6.16 14.29 8.38
CA LEU A 121 -7.10 14.95 9.29
C LEU A 121 -7.98 15.97 8.56
N ALA A 122 -7.40 16.80 7.68
CA ALA A 122 -8.17 17.73 6.87
C ALA A 122 -9.19 17.04 5.95
N ASP A 123 -8.83 15.86 5.42
CA ASP A 123 -9.68 15.00 4.60
C ASP A 123 -10.64 14.15 5.44
N ALA A 124 -10.64 14.33 6.77
CA ALA A 124 -11.42 13.59 7.76
C ALA A 124 -11.33 12.05 7.58
N VAL A 125 -10.12 11.53 7.31
CA VAL A 125 -9.88 10.08 7.20
C VAL A 125 -10.12 9.42 8.57
N PRO A 126 -11.10 8.51 8.70
CA PRO A 126 -11.57 8.02 10.01
C PRO A 126 -10.47 7.44 10.89
N HIS A 127 -9.54 6.69 10.31
CA HIS A 127 -8.39 6.13 11.03
C HIS A 127 -7.59 7.20 11.79
N PHE A 128 -7.20 8.28 11.11
CA PHE A 128 -6.40 9.33 11.71
C PHE A 128 -7.20 10.23 12.65
N VAL A 129 -8.49 10.45 12.34
CA VAL A 129 -9.41 11.18 13.24
C VAL A 129 -9.54 10.42 14.56
N THR A 130 -9.80 9.12 14.53
CA THR A 130 -9.90 8.28 15.73
C THR A 130 -8.61 8.33 16.56
N ILE A 131 -7.43 8.22 15.93
CA ILE A 131 -6.15 8.30 16.64
C ILE A 131 -5.93 9.68 17.24
N ALA A 132 -6.28 10.75 16.56
CA ALA A 132 -6.12 12.11 17.07
C ALA A 132 -7.06 12.41 18.24
N GLU A 133 -8.28 11.88 18.25
CA GLU A 133 -9.29 12.11 19.27
C GLU A 133 -9.14 11.19 20.48
N LYS A 134 -8.87 9.91 20.25
CA LYS A 134 -8.87 8.87 21.29
C LYS A 134 -7.47 8.41 21.71
N GLY A 135 -6.47 8.62 20.86
CA GLY A 135 -5.09 8.24 21.16
C GLY A 135 -4.50 8.99 22.34
N VAL A 136 -3.52 8.39 23.00
CA VAL A 136 -2.80 8.96 24.13
C VAL A 136 -1.35 9.22 23.74
N ALA A 137 -0.89 10.45 23.87
CA ALA A 137 0.47 10.83 23.56
C ALA A 137 1.43 10.32 24.64
N LEU A 138 2.27 9.35 24.31
CA LEU A 138 3.39 8.92 25.15
C LEU A 138 4.53 9.95 25.12
N TYR A 139 4.68 10.60 23.98
CA TYR A 139 5.59 11.71 23.76
C TYR A 139 4.99 12.70 22.77
N GLN A 140 5.20 13.97 23.01
CA GLN A 140 4.84 15.07 22.10
C GLN A 140 5.90 16.14 22.16
N ALA A 141 6.49 16.47 21.01
CA ALA A 141 7.45 17.56 20.91
C ALA A 141 6.78 18.92 21.22
N GLU A 142 7.54 19.82 21.84
CA GLU A 142 7.06 21.17 22.11
C GLU A 142 6.66 21.90 20.81
N GLY A 143 5.53 22.58 20.86
CA GLY A 143 5.00 23.30 19.69
C GLY A 143 4.30 22.43 18.64
N LEU A 144 4.28 21.10 18.75
CA LEU A 144 3.52 20.24 17.84
C LEU A 144 2.02 20.54 17.96
N ARG A 145 1.41 20.87 16.82
CA ARG A 145 -0.04 21.04 16.71
C ARG A 145 -0.56 20.25 15.51
N LEU A 146 -1.50 19.35 15.75
CA LEU A 146 -2.24 18.68 14.71
C LEU A 146 -3.37 19.60 14.20
N LYS A 147 -3.68 19.52 12.91
CA LYS A 147 -4.87 20.16 12.36
C LYS A 147 -6.13 19.60 13.01
N ALA A 148 -7.16 20.42 13.13
CA ALA A 148 -8.47 19.90 13.50
C ALA A 148 -8.99 19.00 12.37
N PRO A 149 -9.73 17.91 12.70
CA PRO A 149 -10.39 17.09 11.70
C PRO A 149 -11.33 17.92 10.84
N GLY A 150 -11.28 17.67 9.53
CA GLY A 150 -12.30 18.18 8.61
C GLY A 150 -13.63 17.49 8.80
N HIS A 151 -14.59 17.81 7.94
CA HIS A 151 -15.88 17.17 7.92
C HIS A 151 -15.98 16.24 6.69
N LEU A 152 -16.27 14.97 6.92
CA LEU A 152 -16.56 14.00 5.88
C LEU A 152 -18.02 13.58 6.03
N PRO A 153 -18.92 14.01 5.11
CA PRO A 153 -20.30 13.57 5.13
C PRO A 153 -20.40 12.04 5.10
N GLU A 154 -21.33 11.46 5.85
CA GLU A 154 -21.45 10.01 5.99
C GLU A 154 -21.75 9.33 4.64
N GLU A 155 -22.53 9.98 3.77
CA GLU A 155 -22.78 9.51 2.41
C GLU A 155 -21.47 9.41 1.59
N GLU A 156 -20.61 10.41 1.70
CA GLU A 156 -19.32 10.43 1.01
C GLU A 156 -18.36 9.39 1.61
N ARG A 157 -18.39 9.19 2.93
CA ARG A 157 -17.66 8.13 3.62
C ARG A 157 -18.08 6.75 3.11
N ALA A 158 -19.37 6.48 3.06
CA ALA A 158 -19.93 5.24 2.54
C ALA A 158 -19.56 5.03 1.06
N ARG A 159 -19.65 6.09 0.25
CA ARG A 159 -19.26 6.05 -1.17
C ARG A 159 -17.79 5.67 -1.35
N ARG A 160 -16.89 6.30 -0.58
CA ARG A 160 -15.45 5.98 -0.61
C ARG A 160 -15.19 4.56 -0.13
N GLY A 161 -15.83 4.14 0.95
CA GLY A 161 -15.72 2.78 1.49
C GLY A 161 -16.11 1.71 0.46
N ARG A 162 -17.24 1.93 -0.26
CA ARG A 162 -17.67 1.03 -1.35
C ARG A 162 -16.65 0.94 -2.48
N ALA A 163 -16.08 2.06 -2.89
CA ALA A 163 -15.08 2.08 -3.95
C ALA A 163 -13.80 1.33 -3.55
N GLU A 164 -13.33 1.52 -2.31
CA GLU A 164 -12.16 0.84 -1.79
C GLU A 164 -12.42 -0.67 -1.60
N PHE A 165 -13.57 -1.05 -1.05
CA PHE A 165 -13.95 -2.45 -0.96
C PHE A 165 -13.95 -3.13 -2.32
N ALA A 166 -14.65 -2.56 -3.29
CA ALA A 166 -14.76 -3.11 -4.64
C ALA A 166 -13.37 -3.33 -5.28
N ARG A 167 -12.47 -2.37 -5.13
CA ARG A 167 -11.12 -2.43 -5.66
C ARG A 167 -10.27 -3.54 -5.02
N TRP A 168 -10.18 -3.54 -3.69
CA TRP A 168 -9.32 -4.47 -2.97
C TRP A 168 -9.87 -5.90 -3.00
N HIS A 169 -11.17 -6.05 -2.79
CA HIS A 169 -11.83 -7.36 -2.79
C HIS A 169 -11.75 -8.03 -4.17
N LYS A 170 -11.98 -7.26 -5.27
CA LYS A 170 -11.82 -7.78 -6.62
C LYS A 170 -10.40 -8.31 -6.86
N ASN A 171 -9.39 -7.54 -6.51
CA ASN A 171 -8.00 -7.96 -6.65
C ASN A 171 -7.70 -9.23 -5.83
N GLY A 172 -8.22 -9.31 -4.60
CA GLY A 172 -8.13 -10.52 -3.77
C GLY A 172 -8.74 -11.75 -4.44
N CYS A 173 -9.91 -11.60 -5.06
CA CYS A 173 -10.57 -12.67 -5.83
C CYS A 173 -9.74 -13.10 -7.05
N ASP A 174 -9.18 -12.14 -7.79
CA ASP A 174 -8.36 -12.42 -8.97
C ASP A 174 -7.07 -13.18 -8.57
N PHE A 175 -6.41 -12.80 -7.48
CA PHE A 175 -5.25 -13.54 -6.94
C PHE A 175 -5.63 -14.93 -6.46
N LEU A 176 -6.79 -15.10 -5.83
CA LEU A 176 -7.27 -16.41 -5.37
C LEU A 176 -7.54 -17.35 -6.54
N ALA A 177 -8.17 -16.85 -7.60
CA ALA A 177 -8.36 -17.60 -8.84
C ALA A 177 -7.02 -18.01 -9.48
N GLY A 178 -6.04 -17.08 -9.49
CA GLY A 178 -4.69 -17.37 -9.94
C GLY A 178 -4.00 -18.43 -9.08
N ALA A 179 -4.19 -18.42 -7.76
CA ALA A 179 -3.63 -19.42 -6.86
C ALA A 179 -4.21 -20.83 -7.16
N ALA A 180 -5.52 -20.95 -7.38
CA ALA A 180 -6.18 -22.20 -7.79
C ALA A 180 -5.62 -22.69 -9.15
N PHE A 181 -5.50 -21.81 -10.14
CA PHE A 181 -4.94 -22.15 -11.45
C PHE A 181 -3.52 -22.73 -11.37
N TYR A 182 -2.63 -22.14 -10.55
CA TYR A 182 -1.27 -22.66 -10.41
C TYR A 182 -1.19 -23.94 -9.56
N ARG A 183 -2.08 -24.12 -8.59
CA ARG A 183 -2.24 -25.43 -7.90
C ARG A 183 -2.54 -26.54 -8.89
N ASP A 184 -3.50 -26.32 -9.79
CA ASP A 184 -3.94 -27.34 -10.76
C ASP A 184 -2.84 -27.69 -11.79
N ARG A 185 -1.88 -26.79 -11.97
CA ARG A 185 -0.66 -27.02 -12.77
C ARG A 185 0.49 -27.64 -11.96
N GLY A 186 0.29 -27.96 -10.70
CA GLY A 186 1.33 -28.49 -9.83
C GLY A 186 2.40 -27.48 -9.38
N ASN A 187 2.24 -26.17 -9.70
CA ASN A 187 3.17 -25.13 -9.26
C ASN A 187 2.78 -24.62 -7.86
N VAL A 188 3.08 -25.43 -6.84
CA VAL A 188 2.72 -25.16 -5.45
C VAL A 188 3.32 -23.87 -4.91
N ARG A 189 4.51 -23.46 -5.38
CA ARG A 189 5.18 -22.23 -4.93
C ARG A 189 4.45 -20.99 -5.42
N MET A 190 4.10 -20.95 -6.70
CA MET A 190 3.35 -19.82 -7.28
C MET A 190 1.93 -19.77 -6.71
N ALA A 191 1.28 -20.93 -6.53
CA ALA A 191 -0.03 -21.00 -5.88
C ALA A 191 -0.01 -20.42 -4.47
N ALA A 192 1.00 -20.76 -3.64
CA ALA A 192 1.15 -20.22 -2.29
C ALA A 192 1.44 -18.72 -2.27
N LEU A 193 2.27 -18.22 -3.20
CA LEU A 193 2.54 -16.80 -3.35
C LEU A 193 1.27 -16.01 -3.71
N LEU A 194 0.50 -16.49 -4.69
CA LEU A 194 -0.74 -15.82 -5.10
C LEU A 194 -1.83 -15.91 -4.02
N LEU A 195 -1.87 -17.02 -3.26
CA LEU A 195 -2.77 -17.12 -2.11
C LEU A 195 -2.38 -16.13 -0.99
N HIS A 196 -1.08 -15.90 -0.76
CA HIS A 196 -0.62 -14.84 0.14
C HIS A 196 -1.16 -13.49 -0.33
N GLN A 197 -0.99 -13.15 -1.63
CA GLN A 197 -1.50 -11.89 -2.18
C GLN A 197 -3.03 -11.79 -2.10
N ALA A 198 -3.74 -12.90 -2.31
CA ALA A 198 -5.19 -12.94 -2.13
C ALA A 198 -5.59 -12.58 -0.68
N CYS A 199 -4.97 -13.20 0.31
CA CYS A 199 -5.23 -12.90 1.72
C CYS A 199 -4.89 -11.44 2.08
N GLU A 200 -3.73 -10.93 1.61
CA GLU A 200 -3.34 -9.54 1.80
C GLU A 200 -4.42 -8.59 1.28
N HIS A 201 -4.87 -8.75 0.04
CA HIS A 201 -5.87 -7.90 -0.57
C HIS A 201 -7.26 -8.04 0.06
N LEU A 202 -7.65 -9.22 0.51
CA LEU A 202 -8.91 -9.43 1.22
C LEU A 202 -8.90 -8.76 2.60
N TYR A 203 -7.81 -8.82 3.35
CA TYR A 203 -7.68 -8.05 4.60
C TYR A 203 -7.66 -6.54 4.34
N GLN A 204 -6.92 -6.09 3.33
CA GLN A 204 -6.92 -4.68 2.92
C GLN A 204 -8.32 -4.20 2.52
N SER A 205 -9.18 -5.07 1.96
CA SER A 205 -10.55 -4.67 1.61
C SER A 205 -11.37 -4.22 2.83
N ILE A 206 -11.20 -4.90 3.97
CA ILE A 206 -11.83 -4.51 5.25
C ILE A 206 -11.20 -3.23 5.80
N LEU A 207 -9.86 -3.18 5.86
CA LEU A 207 -9.16 -2.03 6.42
C LEU A 207 -9.52 -0.74 5.69
N TRP A 208 -9.39 -0.73 4.36
CA TRP A 208 -9.68 0.46 3.56
C TRP A 208 -11.15 0.84 3.52
N SER A 209 -12.07 -0.13 3.51
CA SER A 209 -13.49 0.20 3.45
C SER A 209 -14.04 0.73 4.77
N PHE A 210 -13.54 0.24 5.91
CA PHE A 210 -14.00 0.68 7.23
C PHE A 210 -13.34 1.96 7.70
N THR A 211 -12.04 2.16 7.38
CA THR A 211 -11.23 3.22 7.96
C THR A 211 -10.66 4.22 6.96
N LEU A 212 -10.87 3.99 5.66
CA LEU A 212 -10.27 4.73 4.54
C LEU A 212 -8.74 4.80 4.65
N HIS A 213 -8.15 3.79 5.33
CA HIS A 213 -6.72 3.64 5.51
C HIS A 213 -6.33 2.16 5.58
N GLY A 214 -5.12 1.84 5.14
CA GLY A 214 -4.53 0.51 5.29
C GLY A 214 -3.02 0.63 5.53
N PRO A 215 -2.45 -0.21 6.40
CA PRO A 215 -1.03 -0.21 6.68
C PRO A 215 -0.24 -0.65 5.44
N ARG A 216 0.96 -0.08 5.27
CA ARG A 216 1.89 -0.43 4.19
C ARG A 216 2.76 -1.61 4.61
N THR A 217 2.16 -2.77 4.75
CA THR A 217 2.85 -4.00 5.14
C THR A 217 2.38 -5.17 4.30
N HIS A 218 3.25 -6.14 4.07
CA HIS A 218 2.94 -7.45 3.50
C HIS A 218 2.87 -8.54 4.58
N ALA A 219 2.98 -8.15 5.86
CA ALA A 219 2.92 -9.07 6.98
C ALA A 219 1.46 -9.48 7.24
N LEU A 220 1.10 -10.70 6.80
CA LEU A 220 -0.27 -11.19 6.94
C LEU A 220 -0.76 -11.24 8.40
N ASP A 221 0.13 -11.45 9.36
CA ASP A 221 -0.24 -11.42 10.78
C ASP A 221 -0.74 -10.03 11.20
N GLU A 222 -0.05 -8.97 10.78
CA GLU A 222 -0.41 -7.58 11.08
C GLU A 222 -1.72 -7.18 10.40
N LEU A 223 -1.88 -7.52 9.11
CA LEU A 223 -3.09 -7.25 8.36
C LEU A 223 -4.28 -8.00 8.92
N ARG A 224 -4.10 -9.28 9.25
CA ARG A 224 -5.10 -10.13 9.88
C ARG A 224 -5.56 -9.55 11.21
N GLU A 225 -4.62 -9.26 12.12
CA GLU A 225 -4.90 -8.71 13.44
C GLU A 225 -5.69 -7.39 13.34
N ALA A 226 -5.26 -6.48 12.45
CA ALA A 226 -5.93 -5.22 12.23
C ALA A 226 -7.35 -5.38 11.65
N ALA A 227 -7.52 -6.28 10.67
CA ALA A 227 -8.81 -6.52 10.04
C ALA A 227 -9.78 -7.28 10.98
N GLU A 228 -9.30 -8.27 11.73
CA GLU A 228 -10.08 -9.00 12.73
C GLU A 228 -10.56 -8.11 13.91
N ALA A 229 -9.83 -7.01 14.18
CA ALA A 229 -10.27 -6.02 15.17
C ALA A 229 -11.47 -5.19 14.68
N LEU A 230 -11.59 -4.96 13.37
CA LEU A 230 -12.70 -4.23 12.77
C LEU A 230 -13.90 -5.13 12.44
N ALA A 231 -13.63 -6.37 12.03
CA ALA A 231 -14.62 -7.36 11.63
C ALA A 231 -14.28 -8.72 12.28
N PRO A 232 -14.68 -8.95 13.53
CA PRO A 232 -14.29 -10.15 14.29
C PRO A 232 -14.67 -11.49 13.64
N ASP A 233 -15.75 -11.52 12.85
CA ASP A 233 -16.26 -12.73 12.19
C ASP A 233 -15.28 -13.31 11.18
N ILE A 234 -14.41 -12.48 10.57
CA ILE A 234 -13.40 -12.97 9.61
C ILE A 234 -12.34 -13.84 10.26
N ARG A 235 -12.24 -13.86 11.59
CA ARG A 235 -11.35 -14.73 12.37
C ARG A 235 -11.60 -16.20 12.08
N ALA A 236 -12.85 -16.58 11.77
CA ALA A 236 -13.26 -17.95 11.42
C ALA A 236 -12.61 -18.46 10.12
N ALA A 237 -12.10 -17.57 9.26
CA ALA A 237 -11.43 -18.00 8.02
C ALA A 237 -10.19 -18.86 8.30
N TRP A 238 -9.39 -18.49 9.31
CA TRP A 238 -8.14 -19.17 9.64
C TRP A 238 -8.12 -19.68 11.07
N PRO A 239 -8.75 -20.84 11.35
CA PRO A 239 -8.67 -21.45 12.68
C PRO A 239 -7.22 -21.83 13.02
N ARG A 240 -6.89 -21.91 14.31
CA ARG A 240 -5.53 -22.19 14.83
C ARG A 240 -5.52 -23.32 15.87
N GLU A 241 -6.51 -24.20 15.81
CA GLU A 241 -6.75 -25.20 16.83
C GLU A 241 -5.66 -26.27 16.83
N ASP A 242 -5.31 -26.78 15.66
CA ASP A 242 -4.35 -27.86 15.54
C ASP A 242 -3.01 -27.41 14.88
N ARG A 243 -2.04 -28.35 14.88
CA ARG A 243 -0.70 -28.11 14.33
C ARG A 243 -0.72 -27.94 12.80
N HIS A 244 -1.59 -28.66 12.09
CA HIS A 244 -1.69 -28.59 10.63
C HIS A 244 -2.17 -27.21 10.20
N GLN A 245 -3.23 -26.69 10.83
CA GLN A 245 -3.80 -25.37 10.55
C GLN A 245 -2.77 -24.25 10.77
N ARG A 246 -2.08 -24.28 11.93
CA ARG A 246 -1.04 -23.30 12.24
C ARG A 246 0.12 -23.37 11.25
N ARG A 247 0.54 -24.57 10.85
CA ARG A 247 1.63 -24.76 9.89
C ARG A 247 1.22 -24.29 8.49
N ALA A 248 0.05 -24.66 7.99
CA ALA A 248 -0.46 -24.27 6.68
C ALA A 248 -0.55 -22.75 6.56
N PHE A 249 -1.17 -22.06 7.54
CA PHE A 249 -1.17 -20.60 7.58
C PHE A 249 0.25 -20.01 7.62
N GLY A 250 1.14 -20.61 8.43
CA GLY A 250 2.55 -20.20 8.52
C GLY A 250 3.28 -20.30 7.17
N CYS A 251 2.98 -21.35 6.35
CA CYS A 251 3.53 -21.46 5.00
C CYS A 251 3.03 -20.32 4.10
N ILE A 252 1.74 -20.02 4.11
CA ILE A 252 1.17 -18.93 3.31
C ILE A 252 1.73 -17.58 3.76
N ARG A 253 1.84 -17.33 5.06
CA ARG A 253 2.42 -16.12 5.62
C ARG A 253 3.83 -15.83 5.10
N ARG A 254 4.69 -16.85 5.04
CA ARG A 254 6.07 -16.72 4.55
C ARG A 254 6.20 -16.74 3.03
N ALA A 255 5.14 -17.13 2.30
CA ALA A 255 5.21 -17.32 0.85
C ALA A 255 5.60 -16.05 0.09
N TYR A 256 5.28 -14.86 0.60
CA TYR A 256 5.64 -13.59 -0.05
C TYR A 256 7.15 -13.46 -0.30
N VAL A 257 7.97 -13.87 0.64
CA VAL A 257 9.43 -13.84 0.52
C VAL A 257 9.96 -15.21 0.11
N GLU A 258 9.66 -16.26 0.91
CA GLU A 258 10.30 -17.55 0.78
C GLU A 258 9.90 -18.28 -0.51
N ALA A 259 8.63 -18.19 -0.96
CA ALA A 259 8.25 -18.87 -2.21
C ALA A 259 8.93 -18.26 -3.44
N ARG A 260 9.38 -17.01 -3.39
CA ARG A 260 10.11 -16.36 -4.49
C ARG A 260 11.61 -16.64 -4.44
N TYR A 261 12.21 -16.57 -3.26
CA TYR A 261 13.67 -16.48 -3.11
C TYR A 261 14.30 -17.68 -2.43
N GLU A 262 13.58 -18.39 -1.54
CA GLU A 262 14.14 -19.45 -0.73
C GLU A 262 13.97 -20.81 -1.39
N ARG A 263 15.07 -21.51 -1.70
CA ARG A 263 15.01 -22.89 -2.22
C ARG A 263 14.42 -23.87 -1.21
N SER A 264 14.54 -23.58 0.07
CA SER A 264 14.03 -24.38 1.19
C SER A 264 12.53 -24.30 1.40
N TYR A 265 11.83 -23.33 0.77
CA TYR A 265 10.38 -23.20 0.93
C TYR A 265 9.63 -24.47 0.53
N ARG A 266 8.83 -24.99 1.43
CA ARG A 266 8.02 -26.19 1.24
C ARG A 266 6.62 -25.97 1.81
N ILE A 267 5.64 -26.33 1.01
CA ILE A 267 4.24 -26.50 1.39
C ILE A 267 3.77 -27.80 0.77
N THR A 268 3.10 -28.64 1.54
CA THR A 268 2.56 -29.90 1.02
C THR A 268 1.28 -29.65 0.21
N PRO A 269 0.93 -30.53 -0.74
CA PRO A 269 -0.33 -30.41 -1.48
C PRO A 269 -1.55 -30.34 -0.56
N ALA A 270 -1.59 -31.12 0.51
CA ALA A 270 -2.70 -31.12 1.48
C ALA A 270 -2.79 -29.77 2.23
N GLU A 271 -1.66 -29.20 2.67
CA GLU A 271 -1.63 -27.87 3.28
C GLU A 271 -2.10 -26.78 2.31
N LEU A 272 -1.70 -26.87 1.03
CA LEU A 272 -2.09 -25.88 0.02
C LEU A 272 -3.59 -25.98 -0.31
N VAL A 273 -4.14 -27.18 -0.45
CA VAL A 273 -5.59 -27.37 -0.69
C VAL A 273 -6.39 -26.78 0.46
N TRP A 274 -6.06 -27.17 1.69
CA TRP A 274 -6.71 -26.63 2.88
C TRP A 274 -6.57 -25.08 2.94
N ALA A 275 -5.38 -24.54 2.65
CA ALA A 275 -5.17 -23.09 2.67
C ALA A 275 -5.99 -22.36 1.61
N LEU A 276 -6.19 -22.94 0.42
CA LEU A 276 -7.06 -22.38 -0.62
C LEU A 276 -8.52 -22.36 -0.20
N GLU A 277 -9.01 -23.41 0.46
CA GLU A 277 -10.36 -23.43 1.05
C GLU A 277 -10.51 -22.32 2.11
N ARG A 278 -9.47 -22.06 2.91
CA ARG A 278 -9.46 -20.96 3.88
C ARG A 278 -9.42 -19.59 3.20
N GLY A 279 -8.70 -19.46 2.10
CA GLY A 279 -8.72 -18.24 1.26
C GLY A 279 -10.12 -17.96 0.71
N GLU A 280 -10.83 -18.99 0.26
CA GLU A 280 -12.22 -18.86 -0.21
C GLU A 280 -13.17 -18.49 0.93
N ALA A 281 -13.00 -19.10 2.12
CA ALA A 281 -13.74 -18.71 3.32
C ALA A 281 -13.48 -17.25 3.71
N LEU A 282 -12.22 -16.78 3.65
CA LEU A 282 -11.86 -15.38 3.92
C LEU A 282 -12.55 -14.43 2.93
N LYS A 283 -12.58 -14.78 1.64
CA LYS A 283 -13.29 -14.01 0.62
C LYS A 283 -14.77 -13.84 0.95
N GLN A 284 -15.45 -14.94 1.34
CA GLN A 284 -16.86 -14.90 1.68
C GLN A 284 -17.13 -14.09 2.95
N LEU A 285 -16.33 -14.30 3.99
CA LEU A 285 -16.49 -13.61 5.27
C LEU A 285 -16.20 -12.09 5.13
N THR A 286 -15.17 -11.69 4.38
CA THR A 286 -14.92 -10.27 4.12
C THR A 286 -16.06 -9.62 3.34
N ALA A 287 -16.64 -10.32 2.36
CA ALA A 287 -17.80 -9.84 1.63
C ALA A 287 -19.05 -9.71 2.52
N GLN A 288 -19.26 -10.64 3.45
CA GLN A 288 -20.38 -10.56 4.40
C GLN A 288 -20.19 -9.41 5.38
N SER A 289 -19.02 -9.34 6.05
CA SER A 289 -18.71 -8.26 7.01
C SER A 289 -18.86 -6.87 6.39
N TRP A 290 -18.46 -6.74 5.11
CA TRP A 290 -18.67 -5.48 4.39
C TRP A 290 -20.16 -5.17 4.15
N ARG A 291 -20.96 -6.14 3.72
CA ARG A 291 -22.42 -5.92 3.52
C ARG A 291 -23.08 -5.46 4.81
N ASP A 292 -22.74 -6.09 5.93
CA ASP A 292 -23.32 -5.75 7.23
C ASP A 292 -22.89 -4.34 7.68
N HIS A 293 -21.64 -3.97 7.44
CA HIS A 293 -21.13 -2.63 7.71
C HIS A 293 -21.81 -1.56 6.83
N ASP A 294 -21.89 -1.78 5.51
CA ASP A 294 -22.52 -0.82 4.57
C ASP A 294 -24.03 -0.64 4.88
N ALA A 295 -24.72 -1.73 5.26
CA ALA A 295 -26.11 -1.67 5.71
C ALA A 295 -26.24 -0.87 7.00
N SER A 296 -25.33 -1.00 7.96
CA SER A 296 -25.35 -0.23 9.20
C SER A 296 -25.15 1.28 8.95
N LEU A 297 -24.28 1.64 8.02
CA LEU A 297 -24.10 3.03 7.59
C LEU A 297 -25.37 3.59 6.94
N ALA A 298 -26.08 2.78 6.13
CA ALA A 298 -27.32 3.20 5.48
C ALA A 298 -28.47 3.44 6.49
N VAL A 299 -28.55 2.64 7.55
CA VAL A 299 -29.54 2.82 8.63
C VAL A 299 -29.29 4.11 9.40
N GLN A 300 -28.03 4.45 9.68
CA GLN A 300 -27.65 5.70 10.36
C GLN A 300 -27.98 6.96 9.54
N GLN A 301 -28.15 6.84 8.23
CA GLN A 301 -28.52 7.92 7.31
C GLN A 301 -30.04 8.18 7.24
N GLN A 302 -30.87 7.29 7.78
CA GLN A 302 -32.31 7.54 7.86
C GLN A 302 -32.57 8.63 8.90
N PRO A 303 -33.21 9.77 8.54
CA PRO A 303 -33.56 10.76 9.52
C PRO A 303 -34.43 10.08 10.56
N THR A 304 -34.06 10.17 11.82
CA THR A 304 -34.90 9.76 12.93
C THR A 304 -36.19 10.60 12.78
N ILE A 305 -37.26 9.96 12.33
CA ILE A 305 -38.57 10.57 12.37
C ILE A 305 -38.83 10.69 13.86
N SER A 306 -38.52 11.85 14.42
CA SER A 306 -38.96 12.20 15.75
C SER A 306 -40.47 12.14 15.70
N GLU A 307 -41.06 11.17 16.37
CA GLU A 307 -42.49 11.19 16.61
C GLU A 307 -42.84 12.60 17.11
N PRO A 308 -43.77 13.32 16.44
CA PRO A 308 -44.20 14.61 16.95
C PRO A 308 -44.73 14.38 18.37
N PRO A 309 -44.39 15.25 19.35
CA PRO A 309 -44.86 15.09 20.71
C PRO A 309 -46.39 14.96 20.66
N PRO A 310 -46.99 14.08 21.50
CA PRO A 310 -48.43 13.86 21.51
C PRO A 310 -49.16 15.21 21.67
N GLN A 311 -49.85 15.61 20.62
CA GLN A 311 -50.65 16.82 20.67
C GLN A 311 -51.78 16.58 21.67
N SER A 312 -51.65 17.21 22.84
CA SER A 312 -52.76 17.32 23.79
C SER A 312 -53.95 17.96 23.06
N LEU A 313 -55.00 17.15 22.90
CA LEU A 313 -56.29 17.58 22.42
C LEU A 313 -56.87 18.67 23.34
N ILE A 314 -56.66 19.93 22.99
CA ILE A 314 -57.46 21.03 23.55
C ILE A 314 -58.66 21.16 22.65
N LEU A 315 -59.79 20.59 23.09
CA LEU A 315 -61.10 20.84 22.51
C LEU A 315 -61.52 22.30 22.83
N THR A 316 -61.53 23.14 21.80
CA THR A 316 -62.34 24.40 21.82
C THR A 316 -63.45 24.31 20.81
N PRO A 317 -64.69 24.61 21.20
CA PRO A 317 -65.85 24.57 20.31
C PRO A 317 -66.07 25.89 19.62
N ASN A 318 -66.64 25.82 18.41
CA ASN A 318 -67.31 26.79 17.61
C ASN A 318 -66.55 27.83 16.77
N SER A 319 -66.67 27.71 15.47
CA SER A 319 -67.59 28.55 14.69
C SER A 319 -67.53 28.29 13.19
N ARG A 320 -68.69 28.14 12.61
CA ARG A 320 -69.06 28.20 11.19
C ARG A 320 -68.27 29.17 10.34
N ALA A 321 -67.78 28.72 9.17
CA ALA A 321 -68.03 29.31 7.85
C ALA A 321 -67.24 28.55 6.77
N LEU A 322 -67.93 27.98 5.83
CA LEU A 322 -67.44 27.52 4.54
C LEU A 322 -67.21 28.73 3.62
N PRO A 323 -66.13 28.86 2.93
CA PRO A 323 -66.05 29.64 1.69
C PRO A 323 -65.92 28.71 0.46
N PRO A 324 -66.20 29.23 -0.73
CA PRO A 324 -66.67 28.50 -1.90
C PRO A 324 -65.53 27.87 -2.71
N LEU A 325 -65.89 26.77 -3.38
CA LEU A 325 -65.16 26.09 -4.39
C LEU A 325 -64.77 26.98 -5.58
N LEU A 326 -63.51 27.10 -5.91
CA LEU A 326 -63.00 27.60 -7.18
C LEU A 326 -62.44 26.46 -8.03
N PRO A 327 -62.62 26.51 -9.37
CA PRO A 327 -62.46 25.37 -10.24
C PRO A 327 -60.97 25.01 -10.53
N ALA A 328 -60.70 23.70 -10.69
CA ALA A 328 -59.46 23.14 -11.06
C ALA A 328 -58.98 23.63 -12.43
N ALA A 329 -57.83 24.29 -12.47
CA ALA A 329 -57.11 24.54 -13.69
C ALA A 329 -56.32 23.30 -14.07
N VAL A 330 -56.70 22.63 -15.14
CA VAL A 330 -55.99 21.55 -15.80
C VAL A 330 -54.76 22.13 -16.46
N GLY A 331 -53.59 22.04 -15.79
CA GLY A 331 -52.31 22.38 -16.36
C GLY A 331 -51.70 21.18 -17.10
N THR A 332 -51.75 21.20 -18.41
CA THR A 332 -51.09 20.25 -19.28
C THR A 332 -49.56 20.36 -19.10
N ARG A 333 -48.95 19.40 -18.44
CA ARG A 333 -47.49 19.22 -18.41
C ARG A 333 -47.02 18.84 -19.80
N ARG A 334 -46.47 19.79 -20.55
CA ARG A 334 -45.71 19.51 -21.77
C ARG A 334 -44.43 18.76 -21.41
N TYR A 335 -44.35 17.53 -21.86
CA TYR A 335 -43.17 16.68 -21.82
C TYR A 335 -42.07 17.31 -22.68
N ARG A 336 -41.04 17.91 -22.06
CA ARG A 336 -39.85 18.35 -22.79
C ARG A 336 -38.94 17.17 -23.00
N SER A 337 -38.61 16.88 -24.27
CA SER A 337 -37.72 15.80 -24.65
C SER A 337 -36.31 15.92 -24.00
N PRO A 338 -35.60 14.79 -23.77
CA PRO A 338 -34.27 14.79 -23.18
C PRO A 338 -33.25 15.65 -23.92
N LEU A 339 -33.39 15.81 -25.25
CA LEU A 339 -32.53 16.62 -26.11
C LEU A 339 -32.59 18.14 -25.82
N ALA A 340 -33.73 18.65 -25.32
CA ALA A 340 -33.83 20.07 -24.93
C ALA A 340 -33.08 20.39 -23.62
N ARG A 341 -32.92 19.40 -22.73
CA ARG A 341 -32.07 19.53 -21.52
C ARG A 341 -30.59 19.51 -21.82
N LEU A 342 -30.14 18.70 -22.80
CA LEU A 342 -28.74 18.67 -23.23
C LEU A 342 -28.29 19.99 -23.87
N ARG A 343 -29.15 20.62 -24.68
CA ARG A 343 -28.84 21.93 -25.30
C ARG A 343 -28.72 23.07 -24.25
N GLY A 344 -29.54 23.05 -23.20
CA GLY A 344 -29.42 24.01 -22.11
C GLY A 344 -28.14 23.89 -21.28
N LEU A 345 -27.66 22.67 -21.08
CA LEU A 345 -26.40 22.40 -20.39
C LEU A 345 -25.17 22.81 -21.21
N LEU A 346 -25.17 22.59 -22.53
CA LEU A 346 -24.09 23.01 -23.42
C LEU A 346 -23.92 24.54 -23.45
N HIS A 347 -24.98 25.30 -23.46
CA HIS A 347 -24.92 26.78 -23.43
C HIS A 347 -24.54 27.36 -22.04
N ALA A 348 -24.71 26.62 -20.96
CA ALA A 348 -24.26 27.02 -19.63
C ALA A 348 -22.74 26.81 -19.44
N VAL A 349 -22.17 25.79 -20.10
CA VAL A 349 -20.74 25.48 -20.06
C VAL A 349 -19.90 26.47 -20.88
N GLU A 350 -20.47 27.02 -21.96
CA GLU A 350 -19.76 28.03 -22.80
C GLU A 350 -19.52 29.39 -22.10
N ARG A 351 -20.23 29.69 -21.01
CA ARG A 351 -20.12 30.98 -20.28
C ARG A 351 -19.12 31.00 -19.12
N SER A 352 -18.46 29.88 -18.84
CA SER A 352 -17.46 29.80 -17.76
C SER A 352 -16.07 29.58 -18.32
N ASP A 353 -15.26 30.64 -18.30
CA ASP A 353 -13.88 30.63 -18.85
C ASP A 353 -12.92 29.62 -18.20
N SER A 354 -13.20 29.17 -17.00
CA SER A 354 -12.39 28.16 -16.31
C SER A 354 -12.77 26.72 -16.71
N ILE A 355 -14.04 26.46 -16.92
CA ILE A 355 -14.56 25.14 -17.35
C ILE A 355 -14.31 24.95 -18.84
N GLY A 356 -14.42 25.99 -19.67
CA GLY A 356 -14.15 25.96 -21.11
C GLY A 356 -12.69 25.55 -21.43
N ARG A 357 -11.71 25.98 -20.63
CA ARG A 357 -10.31 25.57 -20.80
C ARG A 357 -10.05 24.12 -20.40
N TRP A 358 -10.76 23.63 -19.40
CA TRP A 358 -10.64 22.23 -18.96
C TRP A 358 -11.32 21.27 -19.97
N VAL A 359 -12.53 21.61 -20.46
CA VAL A 359 -13.24 20.84 -21.48
C VAL A 359 -12.49 20.80 -22.81
N ARG A 360 -11.85 21.89 -23.24
CA ARG A 360 -10.99 21.87 -24.45
C ARG A 360 -9.75 20.99 -24.29
N ARG A 361 -9.14 20.98 -23.09
CA ARG A 361 -8.01 20.09 -22.80
C ARG A 361 -8.40 18.61 -22.77
N THR A 362 -9.53 18.28 -22.17
CA THR A 362 -10.04 16.90 -22.14
C THR A 362 -10.56 16.43 -23.49
N SER A 363 -11.21 17.30 -24.28
CA SER A 363 -11.64 16.96 -25.65
C SER A 363 -10.46 16.72 -26.61
N LEU A 364 -9.40 17.52 -26.50
CA LEU A 364 -8.18 17.30 -27.27
C LEU A 364 -7.48 16.00 -26.85
N PHE A 365 -7.53 15.66 -25.54
CA PHE A 365 -6.98 14.39 -25.05
C PHE A 365 -7.81 13.18 -25.51
N SER A 366 -9.14 13.30 -25.53
CA SER A 366 -10.04 12.24 -26.02
C SER A 366 -9.92 12.04 -27.52
N VAL A 367 -9.80 13.11 -28.31
CA VAL A 367 -9.54 13.02 -29.76
C VAL A 367 -8.15 12.47 -30.03
N GLY A 368 -7.13 12.89 -29.27
CA GLY A 368 -5.79 12.34 -29.34
C GLY A 368 -5.75 10.85 -28.99
N LEU A 369 -6.48 10.42 -27.96
CA LEU A 369 -6.58 9.02 -27.58
C LEU A 369 -7.34 8.18 -28.62
N CYS A 370 -8.42 8.70 -29.20
CA CYS A 370 -9.15 8.02 -30.28
C CYS A 370 -8.29 7.91 -31.56
N LEU A 371 -7.54 8.95 -31.94
CA LEU A 371 -6.59 8.91 -33.03
C LEU A 371 -5.41 7.98 -32.77
N PHE A 372 -4.93 7.92 -31.52
CA PHE A 372 -3.90 6.99 -31.09
C PHE A 372 -4.39 5.53 -31.15
N LEU A 373 -5.60 5.25 -30.66
CA LEU A 373 -6.19 3.90 -30.72
C LEU A 373 -6.50 3.49 -32.18
N ALA A 374 -7.03 4.39 -32.99
CA ALA A 374 -7.23 4.12 -34.43
C ALA A 374 -5.90 3.95 -35.19
N GLY A 375 -4.86 4.70 -34.81
CA GLY A 375 -3.50 4.54 -35.29
C GLY A 375 -2.88 3.22 -34.87
N ALA A 376 -3.13 2.79 -33.62
CA ALA A 376 -2.67 1.51 -33.07
C ALA A 376 -3.34 0.31 -33.80
N GLU A 377 -4.64 0.38 -34.10
CA GLU A 377 -5.34 -0.65 -34.87
C GLU A 377 -4.86 -0.69 -36.32
N ALA A 378 -4.67 0.46 -36.98
CA ALA A 378 -4.12 0.52 -38.32
C ALA A 378 -2.67 0.01 -38.37
N MET A 379 -1.89 0.26 -37.33
CA MET A 379 -0.52 -0.25 -37.20
C MET A 379 -0.51 -1.74 -36.88
N HIS A 380 -1.46 -2.23 -36.06
CA HIS A 380 -1.64 -3.66 -35.82
C HIS A 380 -2.04 -4.41 -37.09
N TRP A 381 -2.90 -3.82 -37.95
CA TRP A 381 -3.31 -4.37 -39.22
C TRP A 381 -2.18 -4.37 -40.27
N ARG A 382 -1.30 -3.35 -40.27
CA ARG A 382 -0.08 -3.31 -41.09
C ARG A 382 0.98 -4.32 -40.62
N LEU A 383 1.13 -4.51 -39.30
CA LEU A 383 2.07 -5.47 -38.72
C LEU A 383 1.66 -6.94 -38.96
N GLN A 384 0.37 -7.22 -39.19
CA GLN A 384 -0.08 -8.55 -39.58
C GLN A 384 0.19 -8.89 -41.05
N ARG A 385 0.53 -7.92 -41.90
CA ARG A 385 0.85 -8.12 -43.33
C ARG A 385 2.34 -8.07 -43.66
N SER A 386 3.18 -7.59 -42.77
CA SER A 386 4.63 -7.68 -42.90
C SER A 386 5.11 -8.64 -41.81
N SER A 387 5.80 -9.70 -42.19
CA SER A 387 6.51 -10.55 -41.23
C SER A 387 7.34 -9.62 -40.35
N PRO A 388 7.22 -9.71 -38.99
CA PRO A 388 7.98 -8.83 -38.11
C PRO A 388 9.46 -9.14 -38.35
N VAL A 389 10.20 -8.18 -38.82
CA VAL A 389 11.62 -8.09 -38.50
C VAL A 389 11.63 -7.74 -37.01
N ILE A 390 11.80 -8.74 -36.17
CA ILE A 390 12.14 -8.58 -34.75
C ILE A 390 13.39 -7.70 -34.77
N PRO A 391 13.43 -6.52 -34.11
CA PRO A 391 14.69 -5.83 -33.91
C PRO A 391 15.58 -6.85 -33.20
N SER A 392 16.67 -7.24 -33.84
CA SER A 392 17.63 -8.18 -33.25
C SER A 392 18.09 -7.55 -31.91
N GLU A 393 17.68 -8.15 -30.78
CA GLU A 393 18.42 -7.96 -29.53
C GLU A 393 19.90 -8.05 -29.87
N PRO A 394 20.76 -7.16 -29.39
CA PRO A 394 22.17 -7.19 -29.75
C PRO A 394 22.68 -8.60 -29.50
N ALA A 395 23.18 -9.26 -30.53
CA ALA A 395 23.56 -10.68 -30.51
C ALA A 395 24.52 -11.05 -29.38
N LYS A 396 25.18 -10.05 -28.81
CA LYS A 396 26.06 -10.15 -27.64
C LYS A 396 25.35 -10.45 -26.31
N LEU A 397 24.09 -10.05 -26.13
CA LEU A 397 23.35 -10.28 -24.88
C LEU A 397 22.78 -11.69 -24.77
N THR A 398 22.44 -12.28 -25.90
CA THR A 398 21.82 -13.62 -26.01
C THR A 398 22.84 -14.73 -26.30
N ALA A 399 24.10 -14.37 -26.63
CA ALA A 399 25.17 -15.35 -26.80
C ALA A 399 25.46 -16.08 -25.50
N VAL A 400 25.44 -17.42 -25.50
CA VAL A 400 25.81 -18.23 -24.37
C VAL A 400 27.33 -18.32 -24.30
N LEU A 401 27.91 -17.79 -23.24
CA LEU A 401 29.33 -17.78 -22.95
C LEU A 401 29.65 -18.66 -21.74
N ASP A 402 30.91 -19.09 -21.65
CA ASP A 402 31.41 -19.85 -20.49
C ASP A 402 32.09 -18.86 -19.52
N PHE A 403 31.48 -18.70 -18.33
CA PHE A 403 31.98 -17.81 -17.29
C PHE A 403 32.66 -18.62 -16.18
N ASP A 404 33.88 -18.24 -15.84
CA ASP A 404 34.61 -18.65 -14.61
C ASP A 404 35.21 -17.37 -14.01
N ILE A 405 34.44 -16.77 -13.06
CA ILE A 405 34.69 -15.44 -12.51
C ILE A 405 35.00 -15.58 -11.02
N ARG A 406 36.09 -14.96 -10.61
CA ARG A 406 36.48 -14.81 -9.20
C ARG A 406 36.77 -13.33 -8.97
N ALA A 407 36.08 -12.72 -8.05
CA ALA A 407 36.21 -11.31 -7.74
C ALA A 407 35.96 -11.05 -6.25
N GLU A 408 36.50 -9.95 -5.75
CA GLU A 408 36.29 -9.50 -4.36
C GLU A 408 35.14 -8.50 -4.25
N THR A 409 34.81 -7.85 -5.36
CA THR A 409 33.73 -6.86 -5.42
C THR A 409 32.72 -7.18 -6.52
N VAL A 410 31.47 -6.71 -6.36
CA VAL A 410 30.45 -6.85 -7.39
C VAL A 410 30.88 -6.17 -8.69
N LEU A 411 31.54 -5.02 -8.60
CA LEU A 411 31.99 -4.28 -9.78
C LEU A 411 33.02 -5.07 -10.59
N GLU A 412 34.03 -5.69 -9.92
CA GLU A 412 35.02 -6.54 -10.59
C GLU A 412 34.36 -7.73 -11.30
N ALA A 413 33.39 -8.38 -10.65
CA ALA A 413 32.66 -9.48 -11.26
C ALA A 413 31.86 -9.02 -12.50
N VAL A 414 31.21 -7.88 -12.45
CA VAL A 414 30.47 -7.29 -13.59
C VAL A 414 31.40 -6.88 -14.72
N VAL A 415 32.55 -6.28 -14.40
CA VAL A 415 33.58 -5.90 -15.40
C VAL A 415 34.09 -7.15 -16.14
N GLU A 416 34.29 -8.24 -15.45
CA GLU A 416 34.74 -9.50 -16.06
C GLU A 416 33.66 -10.10 -16.97
N VAL A 417 32.38 -10.07 -16.57
CA VAL A 417 31.26 -10.47 -17.45
C VAL A 417 31.21 -9.60 -18.70
N ALA A 418 31.26 -8.28 -18.50
CA ALA A 418 31.20 -7.31 -19.58
C ALA A 418 32.33 -7.49 -20.59
N ASN A 419 33.58 -7.65 -20.10
CA ASN A 419 34.75 -7.86 -20.95
C ASN A 419 34.64 -9.12 -21.80
N ARG A 420 34.20 -10.25 -21.20
CA ARG A 420 33.97 -11.51 -21.94
C ARG A 420 32.91 -11.40 -23.01
N ALA A 421 31.93 -10.58 -22.78
CA ALA A 421 30.82 -10.33 -23.72
C ALA A 421 31.10 -9.20 -24.73
N GLY A 422 32.24 -8.51 -24.60
CA GLY A 422 32.62 -7.40 -25.47
C GLY A 422 31.88 -6.11 -25.20
N TYR A 423 31.50 -5.87 -23.93
CA TYR A 423 30.92 -4.62 -23.45
C TYR A 423 31.94 -3.81 -22.64
N ARG A 424 31.76 -2.49 -22.60
CA ARG A 424 32.43 -1.59 -21.66
C ARG A 424 31.57 -1.44 -20.42
N THR A 425 32.18 -1.12 -19.28
CA THR A 425 31.45 -0.92 -18.01
C THR A 425 31.66 0.50 -17.50
N ALA A 426 30.61 1.10 -16.96
CA ALA A 426 30.64 2.34 -16.23
C ALA A 426 29.92 2.19 -14.89
N ALA A 427 30.47 2.78 -13.82
CA ALA A 427 29.91 2.74 -12.48
C ALA A 427 30.25 4.02 -11.71
N ASN A 428 29.41 4.40 -10.75
CA ASN A 428 29.68 5.50 -9.82
C ASN A 428 30.69 5.04 -8.74
N GLU A 429 31.47 5.95 -8.18
CA GLU A 429 32.49 5.67 -7.16
C GLU A 429 31.94 4.96 -5.92
N ASP A 430 30.71 5.20 -5.53
CA ASP A 430 30.05 4.56 -4.37
C ASP A 430 29.82 3.05 -4.52
N ILE A 431 29.92 2.51 -5.74
CA ILE A 431 29.68 1.08 -6.03
C ILE A 431 30.91 0.20 -5.77
N TRP A 432 32.08 0.79 -5.66
CA TRP A 432 33.35 0.11 -5.47
C TRP A 432 33.45 -0.66 -4.16
N THR A 433 32.71 -0.29 -3.16
CA THR A 433 32.75 -0.87 -1.82
C THR A 433 31.82 -2.06 -1.63
N VAL A 434 30.99 -2.38 -2.63
CA VAL A 434 30.05 -3.51 -2.54
C VAL A 434 30.81 -4.81 -2.67
N ARG A 435 31.03 -5.49 -1.53
CA ARG A 435 31.77 -6.77 -1.48
C ARG A 435 30.97 -7.89 -2.14
N TRP A 436 31.68 -8.71 -2.89
CA TRP A 436 31.19 -9.94 -3.46
C TRP A 436 32.21 -11.04 -3.20
N THR A 437 31.89 -11.98 -2.34
CA THR A 437 32.80 -13.08 -1.97
C THR A 437 32.34 -14.37 -2.64
N GLY A 438 32.27 -14.37 -3.96
CA GLY A 438 31.77 -15.50 -4.70
C GLY A 438 32.67 -15.94 -5.87
N THR A 439 32.42 -17.15 -6.34
CA THR A 439 32.86 -17.60 -7.65
C THR A 439 31.61 -17.86 -8.49
N TYR A 440 31.55 -17.28 -9.69
CA TYR A 440 30.50 -17.56 -10.65
C TYR A 440 31.07 -18.44 -11.77
N ARG A 441 30.57 -19.67 -11.85
CA ARG A 441 30.95 -20.60 -12.89
C ARG A 441 29.71 -21.18 -13.55
N ALA A 442 29.40 -20.71 -14.75
CA ALA A 442 28.22 -21.14 -15.50
C ALA A 442 28.39 -20.90 -17.01
N LYS A 443 27.73 -21.74 -17.82
CA LYS A 443 27.39 -21.40 -19.21
C LYS A 443 26.08 -20.66 -19.19
N ALA A 444 26.11 -19.36 -19.49
CA ALA A 444 24.97 -18.48 -19.37
C ALA A 444 24.99 -17.39 -20.46
N THR A 445 23.87 -16.73 -20.67
CA THR A 445 23.86 -15.49 -21.44
C THR A 445 24.49 -14.35 -20.62
N THR A 446 24.97 -13.31 -21.27
CA THR A 446 25.48 -12.12 -20.58
C THR A 446 24.45 -11.53 -19.64
N PHE A 447 23.18 -11.55 -20.04
CA PHE A 447 22.07 -11.06 -19.23
C PHE A 447 21.88 -11.91 -17.94
N ASP A 448 21.85 -13.23 -18.08
CA ASP A 448 21.70 -14.14 -16.93
C ASP A 448 22.86 -14.05 -15.96
N ALA A 449 24.10 -13.97 -16.50
CA ALA A 449 25.31 -13.82 -15.67
C ALA A 449 25.30 -12.52 -14.87
N LEU A 450 24.88 -11.39 -15.48
CA LEU A 450 24.71 -10.12 -14.77
C LEU A 450 23.60 -10.18 -13.73
N ALA A 451 22.47 -10.82 -14.06
CA ALA A 451 21.36 -10.98 -13.13
C ALA A 451 21.78 -11.79 -11.88
N ASP A 452 22.52 -12.87 -12.06
CA ASP A 452 22.98 -13.73 -10.97
C ASP A 452 24.03 -13.01 -10.08
N ILE A 453 24.97 -12.28 -10.66
CA ILE A 453 26.02 -11.57 -9.93
C ILE A 453 25.46 -10.36 -9.17
N LEU A 454 24.55 -9.63 -9.79
CA LEU A 454 23.91 -8.45 -9.18
C LEU A 454 22.81 -8.80 -8.18
N TYR A 455 22.39 -10.06 -8.15
CA TYR A 455 21.34 -10.53 -7.26
C TYR A 455 21.67 -10.24 -5.78
N GLY A 456 20.77 -9.55 -5.09
CA GLY A 456 20.90 -9.20 -3.67
C GLY A 456 21.88 -8.06 -3.36
N SER A 457 22.60 -7.53 -4.36
CA SER A 457 23.53 -6.40 -4.18
C SER A 457 22.85 -5.03 -4.08
N GLY A 458 21.58 -4.92 -4.46
CA GLY A 458 20.87 -3.63 -4.60
C GLY A 458 21.31 -2.82 -5.81
N LEU A 459 22.05 -3.43 -6.75
CA LEU A 459 22.56 -2.80 -7.95
C LEU A 459 21.82 -3.29 -9.19
N CYS A 460 21.55 -2.38 -10.12
CA CYS A 460 20.86 -2.65 -11.38
C CYS A 460 21.72 -2.24 -12.58
N PRO A 461 21.85 -3.11 -13.62
CA PRO A 461 22.51 -2.76 -14.84
C PRO A 461 21.58 -2.02 -15.79
N THR A 462 22.09 -1.05 -16.50
CA THR A 462 21.48 -0.45 -17.69
C THR A 462 22.39 -0.71 -18.86
N ILE A 463 21.88 -1.33 -19.92
CA ILE A 463 22.67 -1.67 -21.11
C ILE A 463 22.22 -0.77 -22.24
N LYS A 464 23.15 0.01 -22.77
CA LYS A 464 22.93 0.87 -23.94
C LYS A 464 24.12 0.73 -24.90
N ASP A 465 23.84 0.35 -26.11
CA ASP A 465 24.86 0.07 -27.13
C ASP A 465 25.90 -0.96 -26.61
N ASP A 466 27.18 -0.61 -26.54
CA ASP A 466 28.27 -1.44 -26.02
C ASP A 466 28.68 -1.06 -24.58
N LEU A 467 27.80 -0.40 -23.83
CA LEU A 467 28.08 0.07 -22.46
C LEU A 467 27.10 -0.51 -21.45
N ILE A 468 27.63 -1.17 -20.43
CA ILE A 468 26.89 -1.59 -19.24
C ILE A 468 27.14 -0.57 -18.13
N THR A 469 26.11 0.14 -17.71
CA THR A 469 26.16 1.09 -16.59
C THR A 469 25.54 0.47 -15.35
N ILE A 470 26.27 0.45 -14.24
CA ILE A 470 25.78 -0.05 -12.96
C ILE A 470 25.37 1.11 -12.08
N ARG A 471 24.18 1.03 -11.49
CA ARG A 471 23.63 2.03 -10.56
C ARG A 471 22.92 1.33 -9.41
N PHE A 472 22.69 2.02 -8.31
CA PHE A 472 21.77 1.53 -7.28
C PHE A 472 20.37 1.41 -7.88
N CYS A 473 19.69 0.29 -7.63
CA CYS A 473 18.34 0.07 -8.15
C CYS A 473 17.39 1.15 -7.66
N ASP A 474 16.54 1.65 -8.56
CA ASP A 474 15.35 2.40 -8.21
C ASP A 474 14.45 1.53 -7.30
N PRO A 475 13.68 2.10 -6.35
CA PRO A 475 12.76 1.37 -5.49
C PRO A 475 11.75 0.45 -6.21
N SER A 476 11.59 0.62 -7.51
CA SER A 476 10.76 -0.26 -8.35
C SER A 476 11.46 -1.55 -8.82
N GLY A 477 12.77 -1.67 -8.67
CA GLY A 477 13.56 -2.89 -8.99
C GLY A 477 13.51 -3.33 -10.45
N ARG A 478 13.25 -2.43 -11.40
CA ARG A 478 13.13 -2.76 -12.82
C ARG A 478 14.47 -2.69 -13.54
N PHE A 479 14.82 -3.76 -14.26
CA PHE A 479 15.81 -3.74 -15.31
C PHE A 479 15.30 -2.82 -16.44
N VAL A 480 16.01 -1.76 -16.76
CA VAL A 480 15.67 -0.85 -17.86
C VAL A 480 16.62 -1.13 -19.02
N ILE A 481 16.09 -1.70 -20.08
CA ILE A 481 16.74 -1.65 -21.40
C ILE A 481 16.24 -0.35 -22.04
N ALA A 482 17.07 0.69 -22.07
CA ALA A 482 16.71 1.96 -22.67
C ALA A 482 16.70 1.83 -24.20
N SER A 483 15.54 2.06 -24.83
CA SER A 483 15.44 2.29 -26.27
C SER A 483 16.05 3.65 -26.66
N ALA A 484 16.47 3.78 -27.91
CA ALA A 484 17.34 4.85 -28.42
C ALA A 484 16.83 6.30 -28.34
N ASP A 485 15.63 6.58 -27.80
CA ASP A 485 14.94 7.86 -27.92
C ASP A 485 14.79 8.69 -26.63
N GLU A 486 15.35 8.26 -25.48
CA GLU A 486 15.32 9.10 -24.28
C GLU A 486 16.58 9.97 -24.16
N VAL A 487 16.41 11.24 -24.57
CA VAL A 487 17.37 12.33 -24.48
C VAL A 487 17.67 12.63 -23.01
N MET A 488 18.93 12.49 -22.62
CA MET A 488 19.47 12.98 -21.34
C MET A 488 19.31 14.50 -21.25
N GLN A 489 18.64 14.97 -20.19
CA GLN A 489 18.84 16.34 -19.70
C GLN A 489 20.16 16.41 -18.95
N PRO A 490 20.96 17.45 -19.18
CA PRO A 490 22.28 17.61 -18.54
C PRO A 490 22.10 18.32 -17.20
N ASP A 491 22.01 17.57 -16.11
CA ASP A 491 22.30 18.07 -14.77
C ASP A 491 22.69 16.89 -13.86
N GLU A 492 23.99 16.77 -13.69
CA GLU A 492 24.74 16.39 -12.52
C GLU A 492 26.13 15.91 -12.93
N GLN A 493 27.10 16.74 -12.63
CA GLN A 493 28.52 16.38 -12.64
C GLN A 493 28.78 15.38 -11.50
N ALA A 494 28.45 14.10 -11.73
CA ALA A 494 28.97 13.00 -10.96
C ALA A 494 30.11 12.38 -11.79
N SER A 495 31.30 12.32 -11.23
CA SER A 495 32.47 11.71 -11.85
C SER A 495 32.18 10.25 -12.21
N THR A 496 31.96 10.00 -13.49
CA THR A 496 31.76 8.64 -14.01
C THR A 496 33.08 8.16 -14.58
N THR A 497 33.68 7.15 -13.99
CA THR A 497 34.95 6.58 -14.47
C THR A 497 34.65 5.47 -15.48
N ILE A 498 35.21 5.58 -16.69
CA ILE A 498 35.08 4.58 -17.77
C ILE A 498 36.29 3.66 -17.70
N TYR A 499 36.07 2.35 -17.55
CA TYR A 499 37.14 1.34 -17.55
C TYR A 499 37.34 0.77 -18.97
N ARG A 500 38.58 0.84 -19.42
CA ARG A 500 39.09 0.05 -20.55
C ARG A 500 40.12 -0.96 -20.00
N SER A 501 39.96 -2.22 -20.34
CA SER A 501 40.97 -3.24 -20.12
C SER A 501 42.24 -2.88 -20.90
N ARG A 502 43.38 -3.05 -20.28
CA ARG A 502 44.66 -3.18 -20.97
C ARG A 502 44.79 -4.58 -21.54
#